data_a3b7438a9c36b1a9998299a810811748
#
_entry.id   a3b7438a9c36b1a9998299a810811748
#
_cell.length_a   1.000
_cell.length_b   1.000
_cell.length_c   1.000
_cell.angle_alpha   90.00
_cell.angle_beta   90.00
_cell.angle_gamma   90.00
#
_symmetry.space_group_name_H-M   'P 1'
#
loop_
_entity.id
_entity.type
_entity.pdbx_description
1 polymer ?
#
loop_
_entity_poly.entity_id
_entity_poly.type
_entity_poly.pdbx_seq_one_letter_code
_entity_poly.pdbx_strand_id
1 'polypeptide(L)'
;MPTGDPMSRARPEVVELETALPVPAAEAYAWHERPGALERLLPPWEDAEVLERTGGLADGSQVTLGVAAGPVRLRWVARHRDTVPGAQFTDEQLDGPFAAWTHLHRFEDAGPQASRVRDRVEFIPPFGPAGRAASPVLRRKVARMLRYRHATLRDDLAAHHGIAPLRIAVTGASGLIGSALVPFLETGGHTVVRMVRSRPGPGEVYWDPSRGALDPAGLEGIDAVIHLAGENLAGGRWTAERKRALRDSRTKGTRLLAESLARLARPPRVLISASAIGIYGDRGDTLLDESAESGTGFLADLGRDWEAAAAPARDAGIRVAHPRMGVVLSPRGGALARLLLPFRTGLGGPIGNGRQWWSCVSIDDAIGALHHAAVTPALSGPFNVTAPEPLTNRDFARTLGRVLRRPAIVPVPAFALRAALGEMADAALLASARVVPGVLGTTGYRFRHPTVEAALRHVLGR
;
A
#
# COMPACT_ATOMS: atom_id res chain seq x y z
N MET A 1 12.80 50.42 26.24
CA MET A 1 12.18 50.08 24.97
C MET A 1 12.03 48.55 24.93
N PRO A 2 10.84 47.98 25.05
CA PRO A 2 10.69 46.54 24.90
C PRO A 2 10.79 46.21 23.42
N THR A 3 11.82 45.49 23.03
CA THR A 3 11.97 44.85 21.70
C THR A 3 10.96 43.71 21.63
N GLY A 4 9.75 44.06 21.23
CA GLY A 4 8.73 43.04 20.95
C GLY A 4 9.20 42.17 19.77
N ASP A 5 9.29 40.86 20.02
CA ASP A 5 9.57 39.84 19.05
C ASP A 5 8.63 40.02 17.83
N PRO A 6 9.14 40.26 16.60
CA PRO A 6 8.31 40.45 15.41
C PRO A 6 7.47 39.21 15.07
N MET A 7 7.74 38.04 15.65
CA MET A 7 6.99 36.80 15.50
C MET A 7 5.62 36.80 16.20
N SER A 8 5.43 37.64 17.22
CA SER A 8 4.20 37.76 18.04
C SER A 8 2.98 38.35 17.30
N ARG A 9 3.11 38.86 16.06
CA ARG A 9 2.03 39.55 15.31
C ARG A 9 1.47 38.82 14.10
N ALA A 10 2.00 37.62 13.72
CA ALA A 10 1.51 36.88 12.58
C ALA A 10 0.29 36.03 13.00
N ARG A 11 -0.87 36.29 12.40
CA ARG A 11 -2.03 35.40 12.57
C ARG A 11 -1.74 34.05 11.90
N PRO A 12 -1.98 32.92 12.59
CA PRO A 12 -1.82 31.62 12.00
C PRO A 12 -2.86 31.38 10.91
N GLU A 13 -2.47 30.62 9.87
CA GLU A 13 -3.38 30.02 8.93
C GLU A 13 -4.04 28.80 9.60
N VAL A 14 -5.33 28.62 9.37
CA VAL A 14 -6.10 27.52 9.94
C VAL A 14 -6.67 26.66 8.82
N VAL A 15 -6.48 25.35 8.95
CA VAL A 15 -7.13 24.32 8.11
C VAL A 15 -7.79 23.32 9.04
N GLU A 16 -9.09 23.12 8.87
CA GLU A 16 -9.89 22.22 9.69
C GLU A 16 -10.64 21.22 8.78
N LEU A 17 -10.74 19.99 9.23
CA LEU A 17 -11.51 18.93 8.57
C LEU A 17 -12.19 18.08 9.65
N GLU A 18 -13.45 17.74 9.41
CA GLU A 18 -14.21 16.80 10.22
C GLU A 18 -14.68 15.63 9.35
N THR A 19 -14.65 14.41 9.90
CA THR A 19 -15.10 13.20 9.21
C THR A 19 -15.79 12.25 10.19
N ALA A 20 -16.93 11.71 9.79
CA ALA A 20 -17.61 10.63 10.51
C ALA A 20 -16.83 9.32 10.36
N LEU A 21 -16.71 8.59 11.46
CA LEU A 21 -16.04 7.28 11.54
C LEU A 21 -17.04 6.19 11.93
N PRO A 22 -16.88 4.96 11.42
CA PRO A 22 -17.81 3.85 11.65
C PRO A 22 -17.51 3.05 12.93
N VAL A 23 -16.92 3.67 13.94
CA VAL A 23 -16.50 3.08 15.21
C VAL A 23 -16.61 4.10 16.34
N PRO A 24 -16.67 3.69 17.63
CA PRO A 24 -16.61 4.61 18.78
C PRO A 24 -15.32 5.43 18.81
N ALA A 25 -15.34 6.60 19.45
CA ALA A 25 -14.20 7.51 19.56
C ALA A 25 -12.97 6.84 20.19
N ALA A 26 -13.15 6.04 21.23
CA ALA A 26 -12.07 5.31 21.89
C ALA A 26 -11.36 4.33 20.94
N GLU A 27 -12.07 3.66 20.03
CA GLU A 27 -11.46 2.78 19.03
C GLU A 27 -10.69 3.57 17.97
N ALA A 28 -11.24 4.70 17.53
CA ALA A 28 -10.57 5.62 16.59
C ALA A 28 -9.30 6.24 17.20
N TYR A 29 -9.32 6.59 18.47
CA TYR A 29 -8.14 7.04 19.21
C TYR A 29 -7.10 5.94 19.34
N ALA A 30 -7.50 4.73 19.79
CA ALA A 30 -6.62 3.57 19.95
C ALA A 30 -5.94 3.16 18.64
N TRP A 31 -6.57 3.40 17.48
CA TRP A 31 -5.94 3.18 16.17
C TRP A 31 -4.66 4.02 16.02
N HIS A 32 -4.63 5.26 16.54
CA HIS A 32 -3.46 6.15 16.47
C HIS A 32 -2.33 5.73 17.42
N GLU A 33 -2.64 5.01 18.50
CA GLU A 33 -1.65 4.47 19.43
C GLU A 33 -0.92 3.24 18.88
N ARG A 34 -1.53 2.54 17.91
CA ARG A 34 -0.98 1.28 17.38
C ARG A 34 0.23 1.50 16.48
N PRO A 35 1.17 0.54 16.45
CA PRO A 35 2.26 0.53 15.48
C PRO A 35 1.71 0.70 14.05
N GLY A 36 2.45 1.41 13.20
CA GLY A 36 2.05 1.63 11.80
C GLY A 36 1.09 2.79 11.55
N ALA A 37 0.46 3.40 12.59
CA ALA A 37 -0.50 4.48 12.41
C ALA A 37 0.09 5.68 11.64
N LEU A 38 1.28 6.12 12.04
CA LEU A 38 1.95 7.23 11.36
C LEU A 38 2.29 6.89 9.91
N GLU A 39 2.81 5.68 9.65
CA GLU A 39 3.15 5.20 8.31
C GLU A 39 1.92 5.14 7.40
N ARG A 40 0.77 4.76 7.93
CA ARG A 40 -0.52 4.77 7.20
C ARG A 40 -0.99 6.19 6.87
N LEU A 41 -0.72 7.15 7.75
CA LEU A 41 -1.13 8.54 7.59
C LEU A 41 -0.14 9.39 6.78
N LEU A 42 1.05 8.86 6.44
CA LEU A 42 1.98 9.53 5.54
C LEU A 42 1.50 9.39 4.08
N PRO A 43 1.08 10.49 3.42
CA PRO A 43 0.58 10.42 2.05
C PRO A 43 1.62 9.80 1.10
N PRO A 44 1.23 8.86 0.21
CA PRO A 44 2.18 8.14 -0.62
C PRO A 44 2.85 8.99 -1.72
N TRP A 45 2.34 10.19 -1.98
CA TRP A 45 2.95 11.18 -2.90
C TRP A 45 3.94 12.13 -2.23
N GLU A 46 4.04 12.11 -0.90
CA GLU A 46 5.08 12.84 -0.16
C GLU A 46 6.25 11.89 0.08
N ASP A 47 7.47 12.37 -0.20
CA ASP A 47 8.68 11.65 0.18
C ASP A 47 9.02 12.00 1.63
N ALA A 48 8.40 11.28 2.54
CA ALA A 48 8.58 11.42 3.97
C ALA A 48 8.80 10.04 4.61
N GLU A 49 9.70 9.99 5.58
CA GLU A 49 10.01 8.78 6.36
C GLU A 49 10.12 9.09 7.85
N VAL A 50 9.78 8.12 8.68
CA VAL A 50 9.98 8.19 10.12
C VAL A 50 11.44 7.84 10.42
N LEU A 51 12.20 8.80 10.96
CA LEU A 51 13.60 8.62 11.33
C LEU A 51 13.74 8.11 12.76
N GLU A 52 12.93 8.65 13.68
CA GLU A 52 12.99 8.32 15.11
C GLU A 52 11.63 8.56 15.74
N ARG A 53 11.30 7.75 16.74
CA ARG A 53 10.14 7.99 17.62
C ARG A 53 10.47 7.59 19.04
N THR A 54 9.95 8.36 20.01
CA THR A 54 10.04 8.07 21.43
C THR A 54 8.64 8.06 22.03
N GLY A 55 8.33 7.01 22.79
CA GLY A 55 6.99 6.87 23.40
C GLY A 55 5.87 6.61 22.37
N GLY A 56 4.64 6.81 22.83
CA GLY A 56 3.41 6.75 22.02
C GLY A 56 2.81 8.14 21.82
N LEU A 57 1.51 8.30 22.17
CA LEU A 57 0.81 9.60 22.14
C LEU A 57 0.90 10.39 23.44
N ALA A 58 1.62 9.89 24.46
CA ALA A 58 1.75 10.59 25.74
C ALA A 58 2.47 11.95 25.59
N ASP A 59 2.13 12.89 26.47
CA ASP A 59 2.74 14.20 26.48
C ASP A 59 4.27 14.10 26.61
N GLY A 60 4.97 14.88 25.80
CA GLY A 60 6.43 14.88 25.72
C GLY A 60 7.02 13.86 24.74
N SER A 61 6.26 12.88 24.28
CA SER A 61 6.71 11.94 23.24
C SER A 61 7.02 12.69 21.94
N GLN A 62 8.04 12.25 21.21
CA GLN A 62 8.52 12.92 20.00
C GLN A 62 8.59 11.98 18.81
N VAL A 63 8.35 12.57 17.64
CA VAL A 63 8.55 11.94 16.35
C VAL A 63 9.43 12.82 15.49
N THR A 64 10.47 12.23 14.89
CA THR A 64 11.32 12.89 13.90
C THR A 64 11.02 12.32 12.53
N LEU A 65 10.64 13.20 11.60
CA LEU A 65 10.42 12.88 10.19
C LEU A 65 11.53 13.47 9.33
N GLY A 66 11.95 12.72 8.31
CA GLY A 66 12.71 13.25 7.18
C GLY A 66 11.74 13.55 6.04
N VAL A 67 11.60 14.82 5.65
CA VAL A 67 10.67 15.27 4.60
C VAL A 67 11.43 15.87 3.44
N ALA A 68 11.21 15.39 2.21
CA ALA A 68 11.86 15.95 1.03
C ALA A 68 11.28 17.33 0.66
N ALA A 69 12.18 18.30 0.47
CA ALA A 69 11.87 19.65 -0.02
C ALA A 69 12.77 19.94 -1.24
N GLY A 70 12.34 19.50 -2.42
CA GLY A 70 13.19 19.51 -3.62
C GLY A 70 14.40 18.57 -3.46
N PRO A 71 15.63 19.06 -3.69
CA PRO A 71 16.83 18.22 -3.55
C PRO A 71 17.30 18.04 -2.09
N VAL A 72 16.67 18.72 -1.14
CA VAL A 72 17.07 18.71 0.27
C VAL A 72 16.07 17.91 1.08
N ARG A 73 16.54 17.17 2.08
CA ARG A 73 15.72 16.52 3.09
C ARG A 73 15.74 17.35 4.36
N LEU A 74 14.57 17.83 4.76
CA LEU A 74 14.39 18.60 5.99
C LEU A 74 14.07 17.64 7.14
N ARG A 75 14.62 17.93 8.31
CA ARG A 75 14.22 17.29 9.57
C ARG A 75 12.99 18.00 10.11
N TRP A 76 11.98 17.23 10.53
CA TRP A 76 10.79 17.76 11.19
C TRP A 76 10.59 17.02 12.50
N VAL A 77 10.72 17.72 13.61
CA VAL A 77 10.53 17.17 14.96
C VAL A 77 9.20 17.67 15.50
N ALA A 78 8.30 16.74 15.76
CA ALA A 78 7.01 16.99 16.41
C ALA A 78 7.01 16.40 17.82
N ARG A 79 6.32 17.07 18.75
CA ARG A 79 6.10 16.63 20.13
C ARG A 79 4.61 16.53 20.41
N HIS A 80 4.19 15.47 21.08
CA HIS A 80 2.83 15.34 21.57
C HIS A 80 2.61 16.15 22.85
N ARG A 81 1.44 16.77 22.97
CA ARG A 81 0.98 17.50 24.15
C ARG A 81 -0.54 17.53 24.23
N ASP A 82 -1.06 17.97 25.36
CA ASP A 82 -2.51 18.10 25.62
C ASP A 82 -3.27 16.79 25.38
N THR A 83 -2.63 15.66 25.70
CA THR A 83 -3.19 14.33 25.50
C THR A 83 -4.27 14.03 26.52
N VAL A 84 -5.47 13.74 26.04
CA VAL A 84 -6.57 13.18 26.82
C VAL A 84 -6.88 11.80 26.21
N PRO A 85 -6.52 10.71 26.90
CA PRO A 85 -6.71 9.35 26.38
C PRO A 85 -8.16 9.10 25.93
N GLY A 86 -8.31 8.55 24.73
CA GLY A 86 -9.60 8.28 24.11
C GLY A 86 -10.30 9.49 23.47
N ALA A 87 -9.79 10.73 23.66
CA ALA A 87 -10.49 11.94 23.21
C ALA A 87 -9.67 12.87 22.34
N GLN A 88 -8.40 13.14 22.66
CA GLN A 88 -7.58 14.07 21.88
C GLN A 88 -6.07 13.93 22.13
N PHE A 89 -5.29 14.45 21.20
CA PHE A 89 -3.86 14.78 21.34
C PHE A 89 -3.48 15.88 20.37
N THR A 90 -2.37 16.55 20.63
CA THR A 90 -1.86 17.66 19.81
C THR A 90 -0.41 17.38 19.39
N ASP A 91 -0.11 17.55 18.10
CA ASP A 91 1.24 17.56 17.56
C ASP A 91 1.75 19.00 17.45
N GLU A 92 2.83 19.33 18.13
CA GLU A 92 3.49 20.63 18.06
C GLU A 92 4.87 20.48 17.40
N GLN A 93 5.17 21.28 16.39
CA GLN A 93 6.50 21.31 15.80
C GLN A 93 7.49 21.97 16.77
N LEU A 94 8.56 21.24 17.10
CA LEU A 94 9.72 21.78 17.81
C LEU A 94 10.78 22.31 16.84
N ASP A 95 11.00 21.62 15.73
CA ASP A 95 11.91 21.98 14.65
C ASP A 95 11.29 21.53 13.32
N GLY A 96 11.39 22.34 12.27
CA GLY A 96 10.80 21.93 10.99
C GLY A 96 10.58 23.07 10.00
N PRO A 97 9.83 22.80 8.91
CA PRO A 97 9.72 23.68 7.76
C PRO A 97 8.83 24.91 7.96
N PHE A 98 8.05 25.00 9.04
CA PHE A 98 7.17 26.11 9.34
C PHE A 98 7.77 27.02 10.43
N ALA A 99 7.35 28.27 10.49
CA ALA A 99 7.71 29.13 11.60
C ALA A 99 7.00 28.70 12.90
N ALA A 100 5.78 28.17 12.78
CA ALA A 100 5.06 27.48 13.84
C ALA A 100 4.09 26.49 13.20
N TRP A 101 3.83 25.37 13.87
CA TRP A 101 2.85 24.37 13.48
C TRP A 101 2.28 23.69 14.71
N THR A 102 0.95 23.57 14.72
CA THR A 102 0.20 22.82 15.73
C THR A 102 -0.91 22.05 15.02
N HIS A 103 -1.10 20.79 15.38
CA HIS A 103 -2.12 19.91 14.81
C HIS A 103 -2.88 19.23 15.96
N LEU A 104 -4.09 19.67 16.21
CA LEU A 104 -5.00 19.06 17.17
C LEU A 104 -5.83 17.96 16.49
N HIS A 105 -5.81 16.79 17.09
CA HIS A 105 -6.69 15.67 16.78
C HIS A 105 -7.73 15.53 17.90
N ARG A 106 -9.01 15.58 17.56
CA ARG A 106 -10.10 15.39 18.51
C ARG A 106 -11.06 14.30 18.03
N PHE A 107 -11.44 13.43 18.95
CA PHE A 107 -12.35 12.30 18.71
C PHE A 107 -13.56 12.48 19.62
N GLU A 108 -14.77 12.45 19.03
CA GLU A 108 -16.03 12.66 19.74
C GLU A 108 -17.03 11.56 19.33
N ASP A 109 -17.70 10.94 20.29
CA ASP A 109 -18.75 9.97 19.97
C ASP A 109 -19.92 10.65 19.26
N ALA A 110 -20.45 9.97 18.25
CA ALA A 110 -21.62 10.40 17.47
C ALA A 110 -22.74 9.34 17.47
N GLY A 111 -22.69 8.42 18.42
CA GLY A 111 -23.58 7.30 18.60
C GLY A 111 -22.84 6.07 19.15
N PRO A 112 -23.54 4.98 19.48
CA PRO A 112 -22.94 3.81 20.12
C PRO A 112 -21.84 3.13 19.30
N GLN A 113 -21.91 3.23 17.98
CA GLN A 113 -20.97 2.60 17.02
C GLN A 113 -20.46 3.60 15.99
N ALA A 114 -20.45 4.90 16.34
CA ALA A 114 -20.02 5.95 15.44
C ALA A 114 -19.32 7.07 16.21
N SER A 115 -18.35 7.69 15.56
CA SER A 115 -17.67 8.87 16.10
C SER A 115 -17.38 9.88 15.01
N ARG A 116 -16.77 10.99 15.39
CA ARG A 116 -16.22 11.99 14.50
C ARG A 116 -14.78 12.25 14.89
N VAL A 117 -13.91 12.34 13.90
CA VAL A 117 -12.58 12.91 14.06
C VAL A 117 -12.60 14.33 13.52
N ARG A 118 -12.07 15.26 14.30
CA ARG A 118 -11.84 16.64 13.89
C ARG A 118 -10.36 16.94 14.01
N ASP A 119 -9.73 17.22 12.87
CA ASP A 119 -8.36 17.69 12.79
C ASP A 119 -8.33 19.19 12.55
N ARG A 120 -7.56 19.91 13.39
CA ARG A 120 -7.32 21.32 13.24
C ARG A 120 -5.84 21.61 13.20
N VAL A 121 -5.38 22.07 12.04
CA VAL A 121 -3.99 22.48 11.81
C VAL A 121 -3.91 23.99 11.82
N GLU A 122 -3.07 24.54 12.71
CA GLU A 122 -2.68 25.94 12.75
C GLU A 122 -1.20 26.06 12.40
N PHE A 123 -0.87 26.93 11.46
CA PHE A 123 0.52 27.10 11.06
C PHE A 123 0.85 28.54 10.66
N ILE A 124 2.10 28.94 10.90
CA ILE A 124 2.69 30.17 10.40
C ILE A 124 3.68 29.77 9.30
N PRO A 125 3.49 30.25 8.04
CA PRO A 125 4.42 29.98 6.96
C PRO A 125 5.84 30.48 7.29
N PRO A 126 6.88 29.80 6.79
CA PRO A 126 8.27 30.28 6.94
C PRO A 126 8.52 31.54 6.08
N PHE A 127 9.66 32.20 6.28
CA PHE A 127 10.12 33.34 5.47
C PHE A 127 9.21 34.58 5.47
N GLY A 128 8.48 34.82 6.56
CA GLY A 128 7.74 36.09 6.80
C GLY A 128 6.78 36.47 5.67
N PRO A 129 6.92 37.69 5.06
CA PRO A 129 5.99 38.13 4.00
C PRO A 129 5.93 37.24 2.77
N ALA A 130 7.05 36.68 2.33
CA ALA A 130 7.10 35.78 1.18
C ALA A 130 6.34 34.46 1.46
N GLY A 131 6.49 33.90 2.65
CA GLY A 131 5.72 32.74 3.10
C GLY A 131 4.23 33.02 3.17
N ARG A 132 3.83 34.21 3.64
CA ARG A 132 2.42 34.64 3.65
C ARG A 132 1.82 34.70 2.26
N ALA A 133 2.55 35.18 1.27
CA ALA A 133 2.10 35.16 -0.12
C ALA A 133 1.86 33.74 -0.65
N ALA A 134 2.58 32.74 -0.13
CA ALA A 134 2.41 31.32 -0.47
C ALA A 134 1.30 30.62 0.35
N SER A 135 0.69 31.26 1.35
CA SER A 135 -0.34 30.66 2.22
C SER A 135 -1.45 29.94 1.48
N PRO A 136 -2.03 30.42 0.36
CA PRO A 136 -3.10 29.70 -0.34
C PRO A 136 -2.64 28.33 -0.88
N VAL A 137 -1.37 28.22 -1.30
CA VAL A 137 -0.79 26.98 -1.77
C VAL A 137 -0.55 26.01 -0.61
N LEU A 138 0.01 26.51 0.50
CA LEU A 138 0.25 25.71 1.70
C LEU A 138 -1.06 25.19 2.30
N ARG A 139 -2.09 26.05 2.43
CA ARG A 139 -3.42 25.62 2.90
C ARG A 139 -4.00 24.49 2.04
N ARG A 140 -3.89 24.59 0.70
CA ARG A 140 -4.35 23.53 -0.21
C ARG A 140 -3.56 22.23 0.01
N LYS A 141 -2.23 22.33 0.26
CA LYS A 141 -1.38 21.16 0.53
C LYS A 141 -1.79 20.50 1.85
N VAL A 142 -1.97 21.27 2.91
CA VAL A 142 -2.44 20.78 4.23
C VAL A 142 -3.83 20.15 4.12
N ALA A 143 -4.79 20.85 3.50
CA ALA A 143 -6.13 20.31 3.32
C ALA A 143 -6.16 19.00 2.50
N ARG A 144 -5.27 18.87 1.50
CA ARG A 144 -5.10 17.61 0.74
C ARG A 144 -4.57 16.48 1.60
N MET A 145 -3.58 16.77 2.45
CA MET A 145 -3.02 15.82 3.42
C MET A 145 -4.10 15.33 4.40
N LEU A 146 -4.88 16.25 4.98
CA LEU A 146 -5.94 15.90 5.93
C LEU A 146 -7.01 15.02 5.26
N ARG A 147 -7.44 15.35 4.04
CA ARG A 147 -8.40 14.49 3.30
C ARG A 147 -7.89 13.07 3.09
N TYR A 148 -6.61 12.91 2.76
CA TYR A 148 -6.00 11.59 2.63
C TYR A 148 -6.01 10.85 3.97
N ARG A 149 -5.54 11.51 5.06
CA ARG A 149 -5.49 10.93 6.41
C ARG A 149 -6.86 10.48 6.88
N HIS A 150 -7.86 11.33 6.74
CA HIS A 150 -9.25 11.02 7.14
C HIS A 150 -9.86 9.88 6.32
N ALA A 151 -9.63 9.86 5.01
CA ALA A 151 -10.09 8.75 4.17
C ALA A 151 -9.42 7.43 4.56
N THR A 152 -8.09 7.44 4.75
CA THR A 152 -7.33 6.27 5.19
C THR A 152 -7.80 5.76 6.56
N LEU A 153 -7.92 6.65 7.54
CA LEU A 153 -8.39 6.30 8.88
C LEU A 153 -9.79 5.65 8.85
N ARG A 154 -10.74 6.31 8.19
CA ARG A 154 -12.11 5.81 8.06
C ARG A 154 -12.15 4.43 7.42
N ASP A 155 -11.43 4.25 6.31
CA ASP A 155 -11.48 3.02 5.52
C ASP A 155 -10.70 1.88 6.21
N ASP A 156 -9.62 2.19 6.94
CA ASP A 156 -8.88 1.22 7.75
C ASP A 156 -9.73 0.76 8.94
N LEU A 157 -10.37 1.68 9.67
CA LEU A 157 -11.29 1.35 10.76
C LEU A 157 -12.44 0.47 10.27
N ALA A 158 -13.06 0.82 9.14
CA ALA A 158 -14.14 0.02 8.56
C ALA A 158 -13.69 -1.40 8.18
N ALA A 159 -12.44 -1.57 7.72
CA ALA A 159 -11.90 -2.86 7.31
C ALA A 159 -11.57 -3.80 8.49
N HIS A 160 -11.28 -3.23 9.65
CA HIS A 160 -10.89 -3.99 10.85
C HIS A 160 -11.96 -4.10 11.90
N HIS A 161 -13.05 -3.29 11.81
CA HIS A 161 -14.11 -3.26 12.80
C HIS A 161 -14.76 -4.64 12.98
N GLY A 162 -14.84 -5.10 14.24
CA GLY A 162 -15.40 -6.40 14.57
C GLY A 162 -14.51 -7.62 14.23
N ILE A 163 -13.30 -7.40 13.73
CA ILE A 163 -12.34 -8.46 13.43
C ILE A 163 -11.47 -8.73 14.67
N ALA A 164 -11.43 -9.98 15.10
CA ALA A 164 -10.55 -10.38 16.21
C ALA A 164 -9.06 -10.24 15.78
N PRO A 165 -8.18 -9.78 16.68
CA PRO A 165 -6.75 -9.74 16.41
C PRO A 165 -6.19 -11.11 16.01
N LEU A 166 -5.36 -11.13 14.98
CA LEU A 166 -4.66 -12.31 14.47
C LEU A 166 -3.15 -12.13 14.62
N ARG A 167 -2.44 -13.25 14.71
CA ARG A 167 -0.99 -13.30 14.58
C ARG A 167 -0.64 -13.71 13.15
N ILE A 168 -0.07 -12.80 12.36
CA ILE A 168 0.11 -12.95 10.90
C ILE A 168 1.58 -12.90 10.53
N ALA A 169 2.11 -13.96 9.91
CA ALA A 169 3.46 -13.95 9.36
C ALA A 169 3.45 -13.38 7.93
N VAL A 170 4.41 -12.50 7.62
CA VAL A 170 4.51 -11.83 6.32
C VAL A 170 5.92 -12.00 5.75
N THR A 171 6.04 -12.61 4.57
CA THR A 171 7.26 -12.57 3.77
C THR A 171 7.21 -11.41 2.78
N GLY A 172 8.36 -10.85 2.41
CA GLY A 172 8.39 -9.71 1.49
C GLY A 172 7.84 -8.41 2.11
N ALA A 173 7.90 -8.29 3.44
CA ALA A 173 7.41 -7.14 4.21
C ALA A 173 8.03 -5.79 3.80
N SER A 174 9.25 -5.79 3.25
CA SER A 174 9.94 -4.59 2.75
C SER A 174 9.61 -4.24 1.28
N GLY A 175 8.85 -5.08 0.57
CA GLY A 175 8.44 -4.83 -0.81
C GLY A 175 7.32 -3.80 -0.92
N LEU A 176 6.93 -3.44 -2.15
CA LEU A 176 5.89 -2.42 -2.41
C LEU A 176 4.57 -2.71 -1.67
N ILE A 177 4.08 -3.94 -1.78
CA ILE A 177 2.83 -4.35 -1.13
C ILE A 177 3.06 -4.58 0.35
N GLY A 178 4.13 -5.28 0.73
CA GLY A 178 4.43 -5.63 2.11
C GLY A 178 4.63 -4.42 3.02
N SER A 179 5.32 -3.37 2.53
CA SER A 179 5.54 -2.13 3.30
C SER A 179 4.26 -1.31 3.53
N ALA A 180 3.23 -1.51 2.71
CA ALA A 180 1.90 -0.94 2.94
C ALA A 180 1.01 -1.86 3.79
N LEU A 181 1.15 -3.18 3.62
CA LEU A 181 0.35 -4.19 4.32
C LEU A 181 0.67 -4.25 5.82
N VAL A 182 1.97 -4.24 6.18
CA VAL A 182 2.38 -4.38 7.58
C VAL A 182 1.77 -3.29 8.47
N PRO A 183 1.93 -1.99 8.17
CA PRO A 183 1.30 -0.93 8.96
C PRO A 183 -0.23 -1.03 8.98
N PHE A 184 -0.86 -1.45 7.87
CA PHE A 184 -2.29 -1.63 7.79
C PHE A 184 -2.78 -2.76 8.75
N LEU A 185 -2.07 -3.88 8.82
CA LEU A 185 -2.40 -4.98 9.75
C LEU A 185 -2.16 -4.56 11.20
N GLU A 186 -1.04 -3.90 11.48
CA GLU A 186 -0.68 -3.45 12.82
C GLU A 186 -1.70 -2.44 13.37
N THR A 187 -2.16 -1.50 12.54
CA THR A 187 -3.22 -0.54 12.93
C THR A 187 -4.59 -1.20 13.13
N GLY A 188 -4.83 -2.35 12.52
CA GLY A 188 -5.99 -3.20 12.76
C GLY A 188 -5.92 -3.98 14.10
N GLY A 189 -4.80 -3.88 14.83
CA GLY A 189 -4.58 -4.62 16.08
C GLY A 189 -4.02 -6.04 15.89
N HIS A 190 -3.66 -6.41 14.65
CA HIS A 190 -2.99 -7.69 14.39
C HIS A 190 -1.52 -7.64 14.82
N THR A 191 -1.00 -8.78 15.28
CA THR A 191 0.45 -8.94 15.53
C THR A 191 1.13 -9.43 14.25
N VAL A 192 2.04 -8.64 13.69
CA VAL A 192 2.77 -9.01 12.48
C VAL A 192 4.13 -9.62 12.82
N VAL A 193 4.39 -10.82 12.31
CA VAL A 193 5.69 -11.50 12.37
C VAL A 193 6.34 -11.36 10.99
N ARG A 194 7.40 -10.55 10.91
CA ARG A 194 8.12 -10.34 9.64
C ARG A 194 9.11 -11.48 9.40
N MET A 195 9.04 -12.08 8.20
CA MET A 195 9.99 -13.11 7.79
C MET A 195 11.13 -12.47 7.00
N VAL A 196 12.36 -12.55 7.51
CA VAL A 196 13.53 -11.80 7.03
C VAL A 196 14.69 -12.71 6.63
N ARG A 197 15.51 -12.27 5.67
CA ARG A 197 16.73 -12.96 5.23
C ARG A 197 17.97 -12.57 6.03
N SER A 198 17.91 -11.46 6.75
CA SER A 198 18.94 -11.01 7.67
C SER A 198 18.80 -11.70 9.02
N ARG A 199 19.74 -11.43 9.93
CA ARG A 199 19.59 -11.85 11.35
C ARG A 199 18.29 -11.27 11.90
N PRO A 200 17.36 -12.12 12.41
CA PRO A 200 16.07 -11.65 12.90
C PRO A 200 16.23 -10.84 14.19
N GLY A 201 15.43 -9.80 14.30
CA GLY A 201 15.19 -9.04 15.52
C GLY A 201 13.97 -9.58 16.31
N PRO A 202 13.59 -8.92 17.41
CA PRO A 202 12.37 -9.25 18.13
C PRO A 202 11.13 -9.18 17.20
N GLY A 203 10.28 -10.22 17.22
CA GLY A 203 9.09 -10.31 16.37
C GLY A 203 9.38 -10.65 14.89
N GLU A 204 10.58 -11.08 14.58
CA GLU A 204 10.97 -11.53 13.24
C GLU A 204 11.35 -13.03 13.24
N VAL A 205 11.21 -13.65 12.07
CA VAL A 205 11.57 -15.04 11.83
C VAL A 205 12.57 -15.12 10.67
N TYR A 206 13.63 -15.89 10.85
CA TYR A 206 14.60 -16.11 9.78
C TYR A 206 14.01 -16.98 8.68
N TRP A 207 14.14 -16.51 7.42
CA TRP A 207 13.70 -17.23 6.24
C TRP A 207 14.56 -16.88 5.04
N ASP A 208 15.34 -17.83 4.55
CA ASP A 208 16.18 -17.68 3.36
C ASP A 208 15.95 -18.85 2.38
N PRO A 209 15.08 -18.69 1.38
CA PRO A 209 14.80 -19.74 0.42
C PRO A 209 15.98 -20.09 -0.47
N SER A 210 16.97 -19.21 -0.64
CA SER A 210 18.17 -19.50 -1.43
C SER A 210 19.07 -20.53 -0.76
N ARG A 211 18.99 -20.64 0.57
CA ARG A 211 19.70 -21.60 1.40
C ARG A 211 18.82 -22.76 1.85
N GLY A 212 17.55 -22.77 1.49
CA GLY A 212 16.58 -23.74 2.01
C GLY A 212 16.36 -23.61 3.52
N ALA A 213 16.58 -22.44 4.09
CA ALA A 213 16.57 -22.24 5.55
C ALA A 213 15.31 -21.48 6.00
N LEU A 214 14.64 -22.03 6.99
CA LEU A 214 13.51 -21.44 7.70
C LEU A 214 13.55 -21.91 9.16
N ASP A 215 13.33 -20.99 10.11
CA ASP A 215 13.09 -21.33 11.50
C ASP A 215 11.59 -21.61 11.73
N PRO A 216 11.17 -22.88 11.82
CA PRO A 216 9.76 -23.21 11.97
C PRO A 216 9.20 -22.87 13.37
N ALA A 217 10.06 -22.80 14.40
CA ALA A 217 9.62 -22.54 15.79
C ALA A 217 8.94 -21.17 15.90
N GLY A 218 9.44 -20.18 15.17
CA GLY A 218 8.85 -18.83 15.13
C GLY A 218 7.46 -18.76 14.50
N LEU A 219 7.05 -19.82 13.78
CA LEU A 219 5.76 -19.90 13.09
C LEU A 219 4.70 -20.72 13.85
N GLU A 220 5.04 -21.33 14.98
CA GLU A 220 4.08 -22.07 15.79
C GLU A 220 2.96 -21.15 16.30
N GLY A 221 1.71 -21.55 16.05
CA GLY A 221 0.53 -20.81 16.49
C GLY A 221 0.32 -19.47 15.76
N ILE A 222 0.87 -19.29 14.57
CA ILE A 222 0.50 -18.23 13.63
C ILE A 222 -0.90 -18.52 13.06
N ASP A 223 -1.79 -17.54 13.01
CA ASP A 223 -3.15 -17.71 12.48
C ASP A 223 -3.17 -17.70 10.94
N ALA A 224 -2.37 -16.84 10.31
CA ALA A 224 -2.31 -16.69 8.86
C ALA A 224 -0.88 -16.39 8.39
N VAL A 225 -0.55 -16.84 7.19
CA VAL A 225 0.72 -16.51 6.52
C VAL A 225 0.42 -15.79 5.21
N ILE A 226 1.02 -14.61 5.00
CA ILE A 226 0.92 -13.86 3.73
C ILE A 226 2.29 -13.86 3.06
N HIS A 227 2.40 -14.62 1.98
CA HIS A 227 3.65 -14.84 1.25
C HIS A 227 3.70 -13.95 0.01
N LEU A 228 4.46 -12.84 0.09
CA LEU A 228 4.63 -11.85 -0.97
C LEU A 228 6.04 -11.82 -1.55
N ALA A 229 6.96 -12.60 -1.01
CA ALA A 229 8.35 -12.58 -1.45
C ALA A 229 8.50 -13.18 -2.85
N GLY A 230 9.30 -12.52 -3.66
CA GLY A 230 9.65 -12.96 -5.00
C GLY A 230 10.58 -11.95 -5.65
N GLU A 231 11.40 -12.43 -6.57
CA GLU A 231 12.34 -11.61 -7.32
C GLU A 231 11.60 -10.60 -8.21
N ASN A 232 12.12 -9.37 -8.32
CA ASN A 232 11.47 -8.30 -9.07
C ASN A 232 11.42 -8.62 -10.58
N LEU A 233 10.22 -8.77 -11.14
CA LEU A 233 10.00 -9.03 -12.58
C LEU A 233 10.60 -7.95 -13.48
N ALA A 234 10.57 -6.69 -13.05
CA ALA A 234 11.03 -5.53 -13.80
C ALA A 234 12.50 -5.15 -13.52
N GLY A 235 13.27 -6.03 -12.92
CA GLY A 235 14.69 -5.80 -12.55
C GLY A 235 15.69 -5.92 -13.71
N GLY A 236 15.25 -5.94 -14.97
CA GLY A 236 16.09 -6.03 -16.15
C GLY A 236 15.48 -6.85 -17.27
N ARG A 237 16.23 -7.06 -18.38
CA ARG A 237 15.79 -7.90 -19.50
C ARG A 237 15.69 -9.37 -19.08
N TRP A 238 14.73 -10.09 -19.65
CA TRP A 238 14.52 -11.50 -19.33
C TRP A 238 15.46 -12.40 -20.16
N THR A 239 16.65 -12.62 -19.64
CA THR A 239 17.56 -13.68 -20.11
C THR A 239 17.09 -15.05 -19.58
N ALA A 240 17.63 -16.14 -20.12
CA ALA A 240 17.36 -17.48 -19.60
C ALA A 240 17.71 -17.62 -18.10
N GLU A 241 18.81 -17.02 -17.69
CA GLU A 241 19.25 -16.98 -16.29
C GLU A 241 18.25 -16.18 -15.44
N ARG A 242 17.84 -14.98 -15.90
CA ARG A 242 16.86 -14.16 -15.20
C ARG A 242 15.51 -14.86 -15.06
N LYS A 243 15.04 -15.53 -16.10
CA LYS A 243 13.80 -16.34 -16.04
C LYS A 243 13.90 -17.47 -15.03
N ARG A 244 15.04 -18.16 -14.94
CA ARG A 244 15.28 -19.18 -13.90
C ARG A 244 15.24 -18.55 -12.51
N ALA A 245 15.93 -17.44 -12.27
CA ALA A 245 15.91 -16.74 -10.99
C ALA A 245 14.49 -16.29 -10.58
N LEU A 246 13.70 -15.77 -11.53
CA LEU A 246 12.31 -15.39 -11.31
C LEU A 246 11.43 -16.60 -10.94
N ARG A 247 11.63 -17.75 -11.58
CA ARG A 247 10.91 -19.00 -11.29
C ARG A 247 11.34 -19.56 -9.94
N ASP A 248 12.63 -19.73 -9.72
CA ASP A 248 13.19 -20.32 -8.50
C ASP A 248 12.82 -19.52 -7.25
N SER A 249 12.89 -18.22 -7.30
CA SER A 249 12.53 -17.34 -6.16
C SER A 249 11.08 -17.53 -5.72
N ARG A 250 10.19 -17.89 -6.63
CA ARG A 250 8.78 -18.13 -6.36
C ARG A 250 8.51 -19.58 -5.98
N THR A 251 8.89 -20.52 -6.85
CA THR A 251 8.54 -21.92 -6.65
C THR A 251 9.28 -22.56 -5.46
N LYS A 252 10.61 -22.34 -5.35
CA LYS A 252 11.39 -22.90 -4.23
C LYS A 252 11.02 -22.23 -2.91
N GLY A 253 10.84 -20.88 -2.92
CA GLY A 253 10.44 -20.15 -1.73
C GLY A 253 9.07 -20.55 -1.20
N THR A 254 8.07 -20.65 -2.10
CA THR A 254 6.72 -21.08 -1.73
C THR A 254 6.71 -22.52 -1.25
N ARG A 255 7.42 -23.44 -1.94
CA ARG A 255 7.48 -24.86 -1.54
C ARG A 255 8.12 -25.01 -0.16
N LEU A 256 9.28 -24.38 0.08
CA LEU A 256 9.94 -24.41 1.39
C LEU A 256 8.99 -23.96 2.51
N LEU A 257 8.29 -22.84 2.28
CA LEU A 257 7.32 -22.32 3.24
C LEU A 257 6.17 -23.30 3.46
N ALA A 258 5.54 -23.78 2.39
CA ALA A 258 4.41 -24.72 2.44
C ALA A 258 4.76 -26.02 3.15
N GLU A 259 5.93 -26.62 2.86
CA GLU A 259 6.43 -27.82 3.52
C GLU A 259 6.74 -27.59 5.01
N SER A 260 7.26 -26.40 5.36
CA SER A 260 7.53 -26.05 6.75
C SER A 260 6.25 -25.88 7.54
N LEU A 261 5.25 -25.18 6.97
CA LEU A 261 3.94 -24.98 7.61
C LEU A 261 3.20 -26.32 7.81
N ALA A 262 3.30 -27.25 6.86
CA ALA A 262 2.69 -28.56 6.95
C ALA A 262 3.22 -29.44 8.10
N ARG A 263 4.42 -29.13 8.60
CA ARG A 263 5.07 -29.89 9.68
C ARG A 263 4.88 -29.30 11.09
N LEU A 264 4.23 -28.12 11.18
CA LEU A 264 3.98 -27.46 12.46
C LEU A 264 3.00 -28.28 13.33
N ALA A 265 3.20 -28.27 14.62
CA ALA A 265 2.26 -28.89 15.55
C ALA A 265 0.92 -28.09 15.61
N ARG A 266 1.01 -26.78 15.41
CA ARG A 266 -0.12 -25.85 15.33
C ARG A 266 -0.02 -25.04 14.05
N PRO A 267 -0.40 -25.58 12.89
CA PRO A 267 -0.30 -24.90 11.60
C PRO A 267 -1.25 -23.71 11.51
N PRO A 268 -0.95 -22.74 10.63
CA PRO A 268 -1.86 -21.61 10.38
C PRO A 268 -3.17 -22.10 9.73
N ARG A 269 -4.23 -21.33 9.94
CA ARG A 269 -5.53 -21.59 9.29
C ARG A 269 -5.48 -21.34 7.79
N VAL A 270 -4.59 -20.45 7.33
CA VAL A 270 -4.48 -20.06 5.91
C VAL A 270 -3.07 -19.68 5.52
N LEU A 271 -2.68 -20.12 4.31
CA LEU A 271 -1.55 -19.61 3.55
C LEU A 271 -2.09 -18.78 2.37
N ILE A 272 -1.82 -17.48 2.36
CA ILE A 272 -2.11 -16.59 1.25
C ILE A 272 -0.81 -16.43 0.46
N SER A 273 -0.69 -17.18 -0.64
CA SER A 273 0.51 -17.22 -1.47
C SER A 273 0.29 -16.39 -2.73
N ALA A 274 1.04 -15.31 -2.89
CA ALA A 274 0.93 -14.41 -4.03
C ALA A 274 0.98 -15.15 -5.37
N SER A 275 0.22 -14.63 -6.34
CA SER A 275 0.22 -14.99 -7.76
C SER A 275 0.02 -13.69 -8.57
N ALA A 276 -0.18 -13.79 -9.86
CA ALA A 276 -0.37 -12.61 -10.72
C ALA A 276 -1.32 -12.91 -11.87
N ILE A 277 -2.04 -11.90 -12.36
CA ILE A 277 -2.91 -11.99 -13.55
C ILE A 277 -2.14 -12.37 -14.83
N GLY A 278 -0.81 -12.32 -14.81
CA GLY A 278 0.04 -12.83 -15.90
C GLY A 278 -0.16 -14.31 -16.20
N ILE A 279 -0.78 -15.07 -15.27
CA ILE A 279 -1.19 -16.47 -15.50
C ILE A 279 -2.17 -16.62 -16.66
N TYR A 280 -2.96 -15.59 -16.94
CA TYR A 280 -3.92 -15.63 -18.06
C TYR A 280 -3.28 -15.39 -19.43
N GLY A 281 -2.05 -14.84 -19.49
CA GLY A 281 -1.39 -14.49 -20.75
C GLY A 281 -2.08 -13.36 -21.52
N ASP A 282 -1.85 -13.33 -22.84
CA ASP A 282 -2.55 -12.41 -23.75
C ASP A 282 -3.87 -13.05 -24.23
N ARG A 283 -5.01 -12.46 -23.89
CA ARG A 283 -6.35 -12.98 -24.16
C ARG A 283 -7.22 -11.96 -24.93
N GLY A 284 -6.59 -10.94 -25.54
CA GLY A 284 -7.29 -9.91 -26.30
C GLY A 284 -8.38 -9.21 -25.46
N ASP A 285 -9.62 -9.20 -25.96
CA ASP A 285 -10.77 -8.55 -25.33
C ASP A 285 -11.59 -9.48 -24.40
N THR A 286 -11.18 -10.75 -24.27
CA THR A 286 -11.91 -11.74 -23.48
C THR A 286 -11.96 -11.30 -22.01
N LEU A 287 -13.16 -11.28 -21.42
CA LEU A 287 -13.35 -11.05 -20.00
C LEU A 287 -12.89 -12.28 -19.21
N LEU A 288 -12.05 -12.09 -18.21
CA LEU A 288 -11.40 -13.15 -17.45
C LEU A 288 -11.75 -13.02 -15.97
N ASP A 289 -12.40 -14.00 -15.43
CA ASP A 289 -12.56 -14.21 -14.00
C ASP A 289 -11.67 -15.40 -13.54
N GLU A 290 -11.84 -15.83 -12.31
CA GLU A 290 -11.03 -16.90 -11.71
C GLU A 290 -11.29 -18.26 -12.30
N SER A 291 -12.41 -18.48 -12.99
CA SER A 291 -12.74 -19.72 -13.70
C SER A 291 -12.01 -19.86 -15.04
N ALA A 292 -11.45 -18.77 -15.56
CA ALA A 292 -10.73 -18.75 -16.82
C ALA A 292 -9.46 -19.60 -16.75
N GLU A 293 -9.24 -20.43 -17.76
CA GLU A 293 -8.03 -21.24 -17.89
C GLU A 293 -6.78 -20.37 -17.99
N SER A 294 -5.66 -20.92 -17.52
CA SER A 294 -4.36 -20.28 -17.70
C SER A 294 -4.00 -20.16 -19.18
N GLY A 295 -3.35 -19.06 -19.52
CA GLY A 295 -2.85 -18.84 -20.88
C GLY A 295 -1.54 -19.55 -21.17
N THR A 296 -0.80 -19.02 -22.14
CA THR A 296 0.50 -19.54 -22.60
C THR A 296 1.61 -18.51 -22.39
N GLY A 297 2.86 -18.99 -22.47
CA GLY A 297 4.05 -18.16 -22.34
C GLY A 297 4.62 -18.11 -20.93
N PHE A 298 5.78 -17.46 -20.80
CA PHE A 298 6.60 -17.52 -19.59
C PHE A 298 5.84 -17.10 -18.31
N LEU A 299 5.03 -16.04 -18.35
CA LEU A 299 4.29 -15.59 -17.15
C LEU A 299 3.16 -16.56 -16.78
N ALA A 300 2.52 -17.17 -17.76
CA ALA A 300 1.47 -18.15 -17.51
C ALA A 300 2.06 -19.42 -16.88
N ASP A 301 3.18 -19.91 -17.44
CA ASP A 301 3.89 -21.08 -16.89
C ASP A 301 4.39 -20.78 -15.47
N LEU A 302 4.99 -19.61 -15.27
CA LEU A 302 5.47 -19.17 -13.96
C LEU A 302 4.33 -19.11 -12.93
N GLY A 303 3.16 -18.59 -13.30
CA GLY A 303 1.99 -18.50 -12.41
C GLY A 303 1.49 -19.89 -12.01
N ARG A 304 1.38 -20.82 -12.96
CA ARG A 304 0.99 -22.22 -12.67
C ARG A 304 1.96 -22.90 -11.70
N ASP A 305 3.26 -22.80 -12.00
CA ASP A 305 4.30 -23.40 -11.15
C ASP A 305 4.30 -22.80 -9.75
N TRP A 306 4.04 -21.48 -9.66
CA TRP A 306 3.99 -20.76 -8.40
C TRP A 306 2.80 -21.20 -7.54
N GLU A 307 1.58 -21.23 -8.11
CA GLU A 307 0.39 -21.71 -7.40
C GLU A 307 0.51 -23.18 -6.99
N ALA A 308 1.08 -24.03 -7.87
CA ALA A 308 1.33 -25.45 -7.58
C ALA A 308 2.34 -25.67 -6.44
N ALA A 309 3.30 -24.76 -6.25
CA ALA A 309 4.31 -24.89 -5.20
C ALA A 309 3.73 -24.84 -3.78
N ALA A 310 2.51 -24.34 -3.59
CA ALA A 310 1.82 -24.31 -2.30
C ALA A 310 1.08 -25.63 -1.95
N ALA A 311 1.11 -26.63 -2.83
CA ALA A 311 0.41 -27.90 -2.63
C ALA A 311 0.69 -28.59 -1.28
N PRO A 312 1.94 -28.65 -0.76
CA PRO A 312 2.19 -29.28 0.54
C PRO A 312 1.37 -28.70 1.70
N ALA A 313 1.13 -27.39 1.72
CA ALA A 313 0.28 -26.76 2.73
C ALA A 313 -1.19 -27.20 2.59
N ARG A 314 -1.71 -27.21 1.35
CA ARG A 314 -3.08 -27.65 1.07
C ARG A 314 -3.28 -29.12 1.42
N ASP A 315 -2.34 -29.98 1.08
CA ASP A 315 -2.40 -31.42 1.33
C ASP A 315 -2.34 -31.73 2.85
N ALA A 316 -1.76 -30.82 3.64
CA ALA A 316 -1.78 -30.85 5.10
C ALA A 316 -3.05 -30.23 5.73
N GLY A 317 -4.05 -29.86 4.92
CA GLY A 317 -5.31 -29.28 5.42
C GLY A 317 -5.29 -27.78 5.70
N ILE A 318 -4.21 -27.08 5.38
CA ILE A 318 -4.14 -25.62 5.47
C ILE A 318 -4.90 -25.02 4.29
N ARG A 319 -5.84 -24.11 4.56
CA ARG A 319 -6.52 -23.37 3.48
C ARG A 319 -5.47 -22.55 2.70
N VAL A 320 -5.46 -22.70 1.37
CA VAL A 320 -4.54 -21.97 0.50
C VAL A 320 -5.35 -21.01 -0.38
N ALA A 321 -4.93 -19.73 -0.42
CA ALA A 321 -5.51 -18.71 -1.27
C ALA A 321 -4.42 -18.07 -2.15
N HIS A 322 -4.72 -17.86 -3.44
CA HIS A 322 -3.78 -17.35 -4.43
C HIS A 322 -4.26 -16.00 -4.98
N PRO A 323 -3.85 -14.85 -4.37
CA PRO A 323 -4.15 -13.53 -4.92
C PRO A 323 -3.43 -13.33 -6.25
N ARG A 324 -4.16 -13.41 -7.37
CA ARG A 324 -3.68 -13.06 -8.71
C ARG A 324 -3.66 -11.55 -8.85
N MET A 325 -2.52 -10.95 -8.48
CA MET A 325 -2.35 -9.50 -8.45
C MET A 325 -2.40 -8.89 -9.85
N GLY A 326 -3.24 -7.88 -10.04
CA GLY A 326 -3.20 -6.95 -11.16
C GLY A 326 -2.05 -5.93 -11.05
N VAL A 327 -2.09 -4.90 -11.89
CA VAL A 327 -1.12 -3.79 -11.83
C VAL A 327 -1.41 -2.93 -10.60
N VAL A 328 -0.61 -3.09 -9.56
CA VAL A 328 -0.78 -2.34 -8.30
C VAL A 328 -0.35 -0.87 -8.49
N LEU A 329 -1.27 0.04 -8.22
CA LEU A 329 -1.07 1.49 -8.38
C LEU A 329 -0.55 2.11 -7.09
N SER A 330 0.72 2.50 -7.09
CA SER A 330 1.36 3.25 -6.01
C SER A 330 2.43 4.19 -6.57
N PRO A 331 2.53 5.44 -6.11
CA PRO A 331 3.60 6.34 -6.52
C PRO A 331 4.95 5.97 -5.89
N ARG A 332 4.96 5.11 -4.87
CA ARG A 332 6.20 4.65 -4.20
C ARG A 332 6.93 3.54 -4.95
N GLY A 333 6.32 2.96 -6.00
CA GLY A 333 6.96 1.89 -6.77
C GLY A 333 6.09 1.32 -7.88
N GLY A 334 6.58 0.25 -8.50
CA GLY A 334 5.86 -0.46 -9.56
C GLY A 334 5.72 0.33 -10.86
N ALA A 335 4.66 0.04 -11.62
CA ALA A 335 4.41 0.64 -12.93
C ALA A 335 4.08 2.14 -12.81
N LEU A 336 3.23 2.54 -11.85
CA LEU A 336 2.82 3.93 -11.72
C LEU A 336 4.00 4.86 -11.44
N ALA A 337 4.89 4.51 -10.51
CA ALA A 337 6.06 5.33 -10.20
C ALA A 337 6.93 5.64 -11.44
N ARG A 338 7.11 4.65 -12.32
CA ARG A 338 7.87 4.81 -13.57
C ARG A 338 7.16 5.70 -14.60
N LEU A 339 5.82 5.70 -14.59
CA LEU A 339 5.01 6.55 -15.49
C LEU A 339 4.90 7.99 -15.00
N LEU A 340 5.08 8.25 -13.70
CA LEU A 340 4.83 9.60 -13.16
C LEU A 340 5.72 10.67 -13.77
N LEU A 341 7.02 10.42 -13.97
CA LEU A 341 7.92 11.43 -14.53
C LEU A 341 7.54 11.81 -15.98
N PRO A 342 7.40 10.90 -16.94
CA PRO A 342 6.92 11.23 -18.28
C PRO A 342 5.58 11.98 -18.29
N PHE A 343 4.61 11.53 -17.47
CA PHE A 343 3.31 12.17 -17.43
C PHE A 343 3.34 13.56 -16.77
N ARG A 344 4.13 13.78 -15.72
CA ARG A 344 4.30 15.10 -15.07
C ARG A 344 4.94 16.12 -16.00
N THR A 345 5.83 15.69 -16.88
CA THR A 345 6.48 16.55 -17.90
C THR A 345 5.64 16.76 -19.16
N GLY A 346 4.47 16.11 -19.28
CA GLY A 346 3.62 16.21 -20.46
C GLY A 346 4.03 15.30 -21.63
N LEU A 347 5.05 14.45 -21.42
CA LEU A 347 5.54 13.47 -22.41
C LEU A 347 4.91 12.08 -22.24
N GLY A 348 3.89 11.96 -21.40
CA GLY A 348 3.15 10.72 -21.21
C GLY A 348 2.17 10.42 -22.36
N GLY A 349 1.82 9.14 -22.48
CA GLY A 349 0.83 8.70 -23.45
C GLY A 349 0.63 7.19 -23.45
N PRO A 350 -0.19 6.68 -24.40
CA PRO A 350 -0.45 5.24 -24.50
C PRO A 350 0.80 4.46 -24.91
N ILE A 351 0.85 3.22 -24.48
CA ILE A 351 1.90 2.24 -24.82
C ILE A 351 1.43 1.43 -26.03
N GLY A 352 2.27 1.32 -27.06
CA GLY A 352 1.93 0.65 -28.30
C GLY A 352 0.72 1.29 -28.98
N ASN A 353 -0.27 0.47 -29.37
CA ASN A 353 -1.52 0.95 -29.94
C ASN A 353 -2.55 1.38 -28.86
N GLY A 354 -2.27 1.09 -27.59
CA GLY A 354 -3.10 1.43 -26.44
C GLY A 354 -4.42 0.66 -26.34
N ARG A 355 -4.63 -0.40 -27.13
CA ARG A 355 -5.87 -1.21 -27.12
C ARG A 355 -5.83 -2.34 -26.08
N GLN A 356 -4.65 -2.75 -25.65
CA GLN A 356 -4.50 -3.79 -24.66
C GLN A 356 -5.16 -3.40 -23.33
N TRP A 357 -5.84 -4.35 -22.70
CA TRP A 357 -6.49 -4.18 -21.42
C TRP A 357 -5.48 -4.22 -20.27
N TRP A 358 -5.63 -3.29 -19.35
CA TRP A 358 -4.87 -3.20 -18.12
C TRP A 358 -5.80 -3.33 -16.93
N SER A 359 -5.66 -4.40 -16.18
CA SER A 359 -6.40 -4.65 -14.95
C SER A 359 -5.55 -4.19 -13.77
N CYS A 360 -5.90 -3.01 -13.26
CA CYS A 360 -5.18 -2.33 -12.20
C CYS A 360 -5.93 -2.47 -10.86
N VAL A 361 -5.23 -2.19 -9.77
CA VAL A 361 -5.80 -2.12 -8.42
C VAL A 361 -5.06 -1.05 -7.61
N SER A 362 -5.75 -0.34 -6.69
CA SER A 362 -5.07 0.55 -5.74
C SER A 362 -4.21 -0.26 -4.76
N ILE A 363 -3.14 0.34 -4.24
CA ILE A 363 -2.36 -0.31 -3.17
C ILE A 363 -3.23 -0.61 -1.95
N ASP A 364 -4.20 0.26 -1.62
CA ASP A 364 -5.07 0.10 -0.47
C ASP A 364 -6.08 -1.05 -0.67
N ASP A 365 -6.62 -1.22 -1.89
CA ASP A 365 -7.45 -2.40 -2.20
C ASP A 365 -6.63 -3.68 -2.31
N ALA A 366 -5.37 -3.61 -2.76
CA ALA A 366 -4.50 -4.78 -2.78
C ALA A 366 -4.22 -5.31 -1.36
N ILE A 367 -3.86 -4.45 -0.41
CA ILE A 367 -3.64 -4.87 0.98
C ILE A 367 -4.95 -5.24 1.68
N GLY A 368 -6.06 -4.56 1.38
CA GLY A 368 -7.39 -4.89 1.89
C GLY A 368 -7.86 -6.28 1.43
N ALA A 369 -7.63 -6.65 0.16
CA ALA A 369 -7.95 -7.97 -0.37
C ALA A 369 -7.13 -9.09 0.29
N LEU A 370 -5.85 -8.84 0.61
CA LEU A 370 -5.01 -9.77 1.36
C LEU A 370 -5.53 -9.99 2.79
N HIS A 371 -5.91 -8.91 3.47
CA HIS A 371 -6.52 -8.99 4.79
C HIS A 371 -7.88 -9.72 4.73
N HIS A 372 -8.72 -9.39 3.75
CA HIS A 372 -10.00 -10.07 3.53
C HIS A 372 -9.81 -11.58 3.36
N ALA A 373 -8.80 -12.01 2.59
CA ALA A 373 -8.49 -13.43 2.44
C ALA A 373 -8.02 -14.08 3.76
N ALA A 374 -7.35 -13.32 4.64
CA ALA A 374 -6.93 -13.84 5.95
C ALA A 374 -8.12 -14.10 6.87
N VAL A 375 -9.11 -13.20 6.87
CA VAL A 375 -10.23 -13.21 7.82
C VAL A 375 -11.52 -13.88 7.28
N THR A 376 -11.56 -14.24 5.99
CA THR A 376 -12.75 -14.84 5.34
C THR A 376 -12.54 -16.32 5.06
N PRO A 377 -13.07 -17.25 5.88
CA PRO A 377 -12.86 -18.69 5.71
C PRO A 377 -13.33 -19.24 4.35
N ALA A 378 -14.38 -18.64 3.79
CA ALA A 378 -14.96 -19.07 2.51
C ALA A 378 -14.05 -18.76 1.30
N LEU A 379 -13.06 -17.85 1.44
CA LEU A 379 -12.16 -17.50 0.37
C LEU A 379 -11.00 -18.49 0.31
N SER A 380 -10.97 -19.34 -0.71
CA SER A 380 -9.90 -20.32 -0.97
C SER A 380 -9.62 -20.42 -2.47
N GLY A 381 -8.45 -20.98 -2.83
CA GLY A 381 -8.03 -21.08 -4.24
C GLY A 381 -7.64 -19.73 -4.84
N PRO A 382 -7.63 -19.62 -6.18
CA PRO A 382 -7.27 -18.39 -6.87
C PRO A 382 -8.36 -17.32 -6.71
N PHE A 383 -7.92 -16.07 -6.57
CA PHE A 383 -8.79 -14.90 -6.63
C PHE A 383 -8.08 -13.69 -7.24
N ASN A 384 -8.77 -12.98 -8.11
CA ASN A 384 -8.21 -11.83 -8.82
C ASN A 384 -8.22 -10.58 -7.94
N VAL A 385 -7.07 -9.93 -7.83
CA VAL A 385 -6.91 -8.68 -7.10
C VAL A 385 -6.75 -7.55 -8.12
N THR A 386 -7.88 -7.15 -8.70
CA THR A 386 -8.02 -6.06 -9.67
C THR A 386 -9.21 -5.20 -9.28
N ALA A 387 -9.24 -3.94 -9.73
CA ALA A 387 -10.46 -3.15 -9.65
C ALA A 387 -11.56 -3.78 -10.51
N PRO A 388 -12.86 -3.60 -10.15
CA PRO A 388 -13.98 -4.18 -10.89
C PRO A 388 -14.07 -3.74 -12.35
N GLU A 389 -13.56 -2.55 -12.66
CA GLU A 389 -13.64 -1.94 -13.98
C GLU A 389 -12.25 -1.92 -14.65
N PRO A 390 -11.88 -2.97 -15.41
CA PRO A 390 -10.67 -2.94 -16.22
C PRO A 390 -10.80 -1.92 -17.34
N LEU A 391 -9.68 -1.33 -17.78
CA LEU A 391 -9.67 -0.33 -18.83
C LEU A 391 -8.54 -0.60 -19.84
N THR A 392 -8.67 0.01 -21.05
CA THR A 392 -7.60 -0.07 -22.03
C THR A 392 -6.40 0.78 -21.56
N ASN A 393 -5.20 0.45 -22.04
CA ASN A 393 -4.01 1.26 -21.76
C ASN A 393 -4.17 2.71 -22.24
N ARG A 394 -4.88 2.93 -23.34
CA ARG A 394 -5.20 4.29 -23.82
C ARG A 394 -6.06 5.04 -22.83
N ASP A 395 -7.08 4.40 -22.27
CA ASP A 395 -7.96 5.03 -21.29
C ASP A 395 -7.26 5.24 -19.95
N PHE A 396 -6.36 4.32 -19.56
CA PHE A 396 -5.46 4.52 -18.44
C PHE A 396 -4.60 5.77 -18.64
N ALA A 397 -3.94 5.90 -19.80
CA ALA A 397 -3.10 7.04 -20.11
C ALA A 397 -3.89 8.36 -20.06
N ARG A 398 -5.09 8.41 -20.68
CA ARG A 398 -5.98 9.57 -20.63
C ARG A 398 -6.39 9.92 -19.20
N THR A 399 -6.75 8.92 -18.41
CA THR A 399 -7.18 9.09 -17.01
C THR A 399 -6.03 9.61 -16.15
N LEU A 400 -4.82 9.04 -16.28
CA LEU A 400 -3.64 9.53 -15.56
C LEU A 400 -3.29 10.98 -15.96
N GLY A 401 -3.35 11.30 -17.27
CA GLY A 401 -3.15 12.67 -17.76
C GLY A 401 -4.17 13.65 -17.18
N ARG A 402 -5.46 13.29 -17.15
CA ARG A 402 -6.54 14.08 -16.55
C ARG A 402 -6.30 14.31 -15.06
N VAL A 403 -5.97 13.27 -14.31
CA VAL A 403 -5.69 13.35 -12.87
C VAL A 403 -4.47 14.24 -12.58
N LEU A 404 -3.43 14.14 -13.39
CA LEU A 404 -2.23 14.99 -13.26
C LEU A 404 -2.40 16.39 -13.88
N ARG A 405 -3.50 16.65 -14.61
CA ARG A 405 -3.72 17.86 -15.41
C ARG A 405 -2.58 18.11 -16.40
N ARG A 406 -2.22 17.07 -17.13
CA ARG A 406 -1.18 17.07 -18.17
C ARG A 406 -1.69 16.37 -19.42
N PRO A 407 -1.24 16.78 -20.61
CA PRO A 407 -1.51 16.03 -21.82
C PRO A 407 -0.95 14.62 -21.74
N ALA A 408 -1.64 13.66 -22.37
CA ALA A 408 -1.25 12.24 -22.41
C ALA A 408 -1.33 11.75 -23.86
N ILE A 409 -0.62 12.42 -24.75
CA ILE A 409 -0.76 12.27 -26.21
C ILE A 409 0.48 11.70 -26.89
N VAL A 410 1.61 11.57 -26.18
CA VAL A 410 2.86 11.08 -26.77
C VAL A 410 2.93 9.55 -26.65
N PRO A 411 2.67 8.77 -27.71
CA PRO A 411 2.66 7.31 -27.60
C PRO A 411 4.08 6.79 -27.44
N VAL A 412 4.24 5.72 -26.65
CA VAL A 412 5.48 4.97 -26.56
C VAL A 412 5.44 3.83 -27.57
N PRO A 413 6.25 3.86 -28.66
CA PRO A 413 6.19 2.84 -29.71
C PRO A 413 6.56 1.45 -29.19
N ALA A 414 5.81 0.41 -29.61
CA ALA A 414 6.05 -0.96 -29.19
C ALA A 414 7.46 -1.45 -29.53
N PHE A 415 8.02 -1.04 -30.69
CA PHE A 415 9.39 -1.42 -31.08
C PHE A 415 10.44 -0.87 -30.12
N ALA A 416 10.26 0.36 -29.63
CA ALA A 416 11.17 0.96 -28.65
C ALA A 416 11.15 0.22 -27.31
N LEU A 417 9.95 -0.19 -26.88
CA LEU A 417 9.82 -1.02 -25.66
C LEU A 417 10.47 -2.40 -25.83
N ARG A 418 10.26 -3.06 -26.98
CA ARG A 418 10.92 -4.34 -27.29
C ARG A 418 12.44 -4.20 -27.32
N ALA A 419 12.94 -3.12 -27.92
CA ALA A 419 14.37 -2.83 -27.93
C ALA A 419 14.94 -2.63 -26.52
N ALA A 420 14.22 -1.95 -25.64
CA ALA A 420 14.65 -1.67 -24.27
C ALA A 420 14.48 -2.86 -23.33
N LEU A 421 13.34 -3.57 -23.37
CA LEU A 421 12.90 -4.54 -22.36
C LEU A 421 12.89 -6.00 -22.87
N GLY A 422 13.03 -6.22 -24.20
CA GLY A 422 12.95 -7.55 -24.80
C GLY A 422 11.57 -8.17 -24.60
N GLU A 423 11.54 -9.48 -24.35
CA GLU A 423 10.31 -10.28 -24.15
C GLU A 423 9.38 -9.72 -23.05
N MET A 424 9.94 -9.06 -22.02
CA MET A 424 9.13 -8.44 -20.97
C MET A 424 8.18 -7.38 -21.53
N ALA A 425 8.53 -6.69 -22.62
CA ALA A 425 7.65 -5.71 -23.24
C ALA A 425 6.35 -6.33 -23.72
N ASP A 426 6.45 -7.46 -24.43
CA ASP A 426 5.30 -8.18 -24.95
C ASP A 426 4.48 -8.85 -23.84
N ALA A 427 5.15 -9.55 -22.91
CA ALA A 427 4.47 -10.33 -21.87
C ALA A 427 3.82 -9.49 -20.76
N ALA A 428 4.37 -8.31 -20.45
CA ALA A 428 3.91 -7.54 -19.28
C ALA A 428 3.28 -6.16 -19.60
N LEU A 429 3.60 -5.56 -20.77
CA LEU A 429 3.12 -4.21 -21.11
C LEU A 429 2.19 -4.19 -22.32
N LEU A 430 2.44 -5.05 -23.30
CA LEU A 430 1.70 -5.12 -24.55
C LEU A 430 0.63 -6.22 -24.55
N ALA A 431 0.76 -7.23 -23.68
CA ALA A 431 -0.25 -8.25 -23.48
C ALA A 431 -1.56 -7.65 -22.97
N SER A 432 -2.67 -8.23 -23.41
CA SER A 432 -4.02 -7.81 -23.08
C SER A 432 -4.66 -8.84 -22.13
N ALA A 433 -5.03 -8.38 -20.93
CA ALA A 433 -5.72 -9.19 -19.93
C ALA A 433 -6.84 -8.37 -19.27
N ARG A 434 -8.09 -8.62 -19.70
CA ARG A 434 -9.29 -7.97 -19.19
C ARG A 434 -9.84 -8.76 -17.99
N VAL A 435 -9.21 -8.58 -16.83
CA VAL A 435 -9.46 -9.36 -15.62
C VAL A 435 -10.40 -8.65 -14.66
N VAL A 436 -11.37 -9.40 -14.12
CA VAL A 436 -12.33 -8.93 -13.11
C VAL A 436 -12.25 -9.77 -11.82
N PRO A 437 -12.56 -9.18 -10.65
CA PRO A 437 -12.42 -9.83 -9.35
C PRO A 437 -13.73 -10.55 -8.93
N GLY A 438 -14.07 -11.67 -9.57
CA GLY A 438 -15.31 -12.42 -9.30
C GLY A 438 -15.41 -12.93 -7.87
N VAL A 439 -14.37 -13.59 -7.38
CA VAL A 439 -14.32 -14.18 -6.03
C VAL A 439 -14.36 -13.09 -4.94
N LEU A 440 -13.66 -11.97 -5.10
CA LEU A 440 -13.75 -10.87 -4.13
C LEU A 440 -15.17 -10.30 -4.03
N GLY A 441 -15.87 -10.18 -5.18
CA GLY A 441 -17.26 -9.73 -5.20
C GLY A 441 -18.20 -10.70 -4.47
N THR A 442 -18.11 -12.00 -4.73
CA THR A 442 -18.97 -13.02 -4.13
C THR A 442 -18.67 -13.27 -2.66
N THR A 443 -17.44 -13.01 -2.19
CA THR A 443 -17.06 -13.11 -0.78
C THR A 443 -17.31 -11.84 0.03
N GLY A 444 -17.88 -10.80 -0.60
CA GLY A 444 -18.32 -9.57 0.08
C GLY A 444 -17.24 -8.53 0.30
N TYR A 445 -16.12 -8.60 -0.43
CA TYR A 445 -15.09 -7.55 -0.39
C TYR A 445 -15.65 -6.23 -0.94
N ARG A 446 -15.44 -5.14 -0.21
CA ARG A 446 -15.85 -3.79 -0.61
C ARG A 446 -14.63 -3.00 -1.05
N PHE A 447 -14.56 -2.69 -2.35
CA PHE A 447 -13.48 -1.88 -2.90
C PHE A 447 -13.56 -0.44 -2.38
N ARG A 448 -12.44 0.07 -1.90
CA ARG A 448 -12.27 1.50 -1.54
C ARG A 448 -12.24 2.37 -2.79
N HIS A 449 -11.59 1.86 -3.83
CA HIS A 449 -11.37 2.55 -5.10
C HIS A 449 -11.80 1.64 -6.27
N PRO A 450 -13.12 1.52 -6.56
CA PRO A 450 -13.62 0.60 -7.57
C PRO A 450 -13.22 0.96 -9.00
N THR A 451 -12.79 2.21 -9.24
CA THR A 451 -12.32 2.68 -10.55
C THR A 451 -10.84 3.09 -10.50
N VAL A 452 -10.15 2.96 -11.62
CA VAL A 452 -8.74 3.40 -11.75
C VAL A 452 -8.61 4.91 -11.51
N GLU A 453 -9.61 5.72 -11.90
CA GLU A 453 -9.58 7.16 -11.63
C GLU A 453 -9.64 7.46 -10.13
N ALA A 454 -10.52 6.80 -9.39
CA ALA A 454 -10.60 6.94 -7.92
C ALA A 454 -9.28 6.53 -7.25
N ALA A 455 -8.71 5.39 -7.67
CA ALA A 455 -7.41 4.92 -7.20
C ALA A 455 -6.29 5.94 -7.45
N LEU A 456 -6.18 6.44 -8.69
CA LEU A 456 -5.16 7.43 -9.05
C LEU A 456 -5.34 8.75 -8.30
N ARG A 457 -6.58 9.22 -8.12
CA ARG A 457 -6.85 10.44 -7.34
C ARG A 457 -6.42 10.27 -5.90
N HIS A 458 -6.73 9.15 -5.28
CA HIS A 458 -6.34 8.86 -3.90
C HIS A 458 -4.82 8.79 -3.77
N VAL A 459 -4.14 7.91 -4.50
CA VAL A 459 -2.70 7.69 -4.34
C VAL A 459 -1.81 8.86 -4.81
N LEU A 460 -2.37 9.80 -5.60
CA LEU A 460 -1.69 11.02 -6.05
C LEU A 460 -2.19 12.29 -5.34
N GLY A 461 -3.18 12.19 -4.48
CA GLY A 461 -3.78 13.29 -3.74
C GLY A 461 -4.41 14.34 -4.66
N ARG A 462 -5.25 13.95 -5.60
CA ARG A 462 -5.82 14.85 -6.63
C ARG A 462 -7.35 14.90 -6.58
#